data_37f1cfe09622898a4094c927d913f902
#
_entry.id   37f1cfe09622898a4094c927d913f902
#
_cell.length_a   1.000
_cell.length_b   1.000
_cell.length_c   1.000
_cell.angle_alpha   90.00
_cell.angle_beta   90.00
_cell.angle_gamma   90.00
#
_symmetry.space_group_name_H-M   'P 1'
#
loop_
_entity.id
_entity.type
_entity.pdbx_description
1 polymer ?
#
loop_
_entity_poly.entity_id
_entity_poly.type
_entity_poly.pdbx_seq_one_letter_code
_entity_poly.pdbx_strand_id
1 'polypeptide(L)'
;MSKKIFILTLTIVIFGGTAVYFTMFKPGEAPPPSINSFEECLSTGYLVLESYPRQCKTPEGTTLTEDIGNELEKADLIKVSNPRPNQIIESPLFIKGEARGNWYFEADFPVKIFDDNGFLLGLTTAQALA
;
A
#
# COMPACT_ATOMS: atom_id res chain seq x y z
N MET A 1 -68.74 -13.30 -12.19
CA MET A 1 -67.36 -12.96 -12.66
C MET A 1 -66.68 -14.22 -13.11
N SER A 2 -66.24 -14.28 -14.36
CA SER A 2 -65.69 -15.51 -14.97
C SER A 2 -64.36 -15.88 -14.29
N LYS A 3 -64.10 -17.18 -14.00
CA LYS A 3 -62.83 -17.71 -13.47
C LYS A 3 -61.60 -17.21 -14.24
N LYS A 4 -61.77 -16.92 -15.54
CA LYS A 4 -60.72 -16.40 -16.42
C LYS A 4 -60.29 -14.97 -16.02
N ILE A 5 -61.21 -14.10 -15.55
CA ILE A 5 -60.92 -12.75 -15.12
C ILE A 5 -60.16 -12.78 -13.79
N PHE A 6 -60.53 -13.69 -12.89
CA PHE A 6 -59.87 -13.85 -11.59
C PHE A 6 -58.40 -14.32 -11.73
N ILE A 7 -58.13 -15.26 -12.65
CA ILE A 7 -56.78 -15.75 -12.94
C ILE A 7 -55.92 -14.64 -13.57
N LEU A 8 -56.52 -13.85 -14.48
CA LEU A 8 -55.80 -12.76 -15.15
C LEU A 8 -55.40 -11.65 -14.15
N THR A 9 -56.28 -11.28 -13.22
CA THR A 9 -55.97 -10.28 -12.19
C THR A 9 -54.93 -10.79 -11.19
N LEU A 10 -54.97 -12.07 -10.82
CA LEU A 10 -53.99 -12.67 -9.92
C LEU A 10 -52.59 -12.71 -10.54
N THR A 11 -52.46 -13.04 -11.81
CA THR A 11 -51.16 -13.03 -12.51
C THR A 11 -50.58 -11.63 -12.63
N ILE A 12 -51.36 -10.60 -12.90
CA ILE A 12 -50.87 -9.21 -12.97
C ILE A 12 -50.34 -8.76 -11.60
N VAL A 13 -51.01 -9.10 -10.51
CA VAL A 13 -50.57 -8.74 -9.16
C VAL A 13 -49.26 -9.44 -8.81
N ILE A 14 -49.07 -10.72 -9.16
CA ILE A 14 -47.84 -11.45 -8.89
C ILE A 14 -46.66 -10.86 -9.71
N PHE A 15 -46.83 -10.67 -11.03
CA PHE A 15 -45.79 -10.15 -11.89
C PHE A 15 -45.49 -8.65 -11.62
N GLY A 16 -46.52 -7.85 -11.34
CA GLY A 16 -46.33 -6.43 -10.96
C GLY A 16 -45.64 -6.29 -9.60
N GLY A 17 -46.00 -7.11 -8.62
CA GLY A 17 -45.38 -7.11 -7.29
C GLY A 17 -43.89 -7.49 -7.31
N THR A 18 -43.52 -8.49 -8.11
CA THR A 18 -42.11 -8.90 -8.25
C THR A 18 -41.27 -7.84 -8.96
N ALA A 19 -41.78 -7.19 -9.99
CA ALA A 19 -41.08 -6.11 -10.69
C ALA A 19 -40.84 -4.91 -9.78
N VAL A 20 -41.80 -4.49 -8.98
CA VAL A 20 -41.69 -3.40 -8.02
C VAL A 20 -40.70 -3.77 -6.90
N TYR A 21 -40.77 -5.03 -6.41
CA TYR A 21 -39.80 -5.50 -5.40
C TYR A 21 -38.36 -5.41 -5.89
N PHE A 22 -38.07 -5.87 -7.11
CA PHE A 22 -36.70 -5.83 -7.69
C PHE A 22 -36.22 -4.42 -7.96
N THR A 23 -37.09 -3.43 -8.19
CA THR A 23 -36.66 -2.03 -8.37
C THR A 23 -36.43 -1.30 -7.05
N MET A 24 -37.12 -1.71 -5.98
CA MET A 24 -37.00 -1.08 -4.67
C MET A 24 -35.84 -1.65 -3.83
N PHE A 25 -35.52 -2.93 -4.00
CA PHE A 25 -34.41 -3.59 -3.33
C PHE A 25 -33.23 -3.74 -4.29
N LYS A 26 -32.53 -2.64 -4.60
CA LYS A 26 -31.16 -2.74 -5.09
C LYS A 26 -30.34 -3.30 -3.93
N PRO A 27 -29.64 -4.45 -4.09
CA PRO A 27 -28.66 -4.87 -3.10
C PRO A 27 -27.73 -3.69 -2.87
N GLY A 28 -27.61 -3.22 -1.63
CA GLY A 28 -26.70 -2.15 -1.30
C GLY A 28 -25.32 -2.53 -1.80
N GLU A 29 -24.74 -1.72 -2.66
CA GLU A 29 -23.36 -1.84 -3.09
C GLU A 29 -22.53 -1.89 -1.80
N ALA A 30 -21.77 -2.97 -1.61
CA ALA A 30 -20.92 -3.09 -0.43
C ALA A 30 -20.07 -1.83 -0.33
N PRO A 31 -19.92 -1.22 0.84
CA PRO A 31 -19.08 -0.05 0.96
C PRO A 31 -17.69 -0.40 0.39
N PRO A 32 -17.08 0.51 -0.37
CA PRO A 32 -15.75 0.29 -0.91
C PRO A 32 -14.80 -0.11 0.21
N PRO A 33 -13.88 -1.05 -0.02
CA PRO A 33 -12.92 -1.45 1.00
C PRO A 33 -12.17 -0.21 1.51
N SER A 34 -12.12 -0.05 2.82
CA SER A 34 -11.36 1.03 3.43
C SER A 34 -9.88 0.83 3.16
N ILE A 35 -9.26 1.76 2.46
CA ILE A 35 -7.83 1.73 2.16
C ILE A 35 -7.10 2.43 3.31
N ASN A 36 -6.23 1.68 4.00
CA ASN A 36 -5.61 2.11 5.25
C ASN A 36 -4.07 2.17 5.16
N SER A 37 -3.48 1.67 4.07
CA SER A 37 -2.02 1.72 3.86
C SER A 37 -1.65 2.31 2.51
N PHE A 38 -0.42 2.80 2.40
CA PHE A 38 0.14 3.30 1.14
C PHE A 38 0.18 2.20 0.08
N GLU A 39 0.54 0.98 0.45
CA GLU A 39 0.62 -0.19 -0.44
C GLU A 39 -0.74 -0.58 -1.00
N GLU A 40 -1.79 -0.57 -0.17
CA GLU A 40 -3.16 -0.79 -0.63
C GLU A 40 -3.60 0.28 -1.62
N CYS A 41 -3.29 1.54 -1.32
CA CYS A 41 -3.58 2.67 -2.19
C CYS A 41 -2.87 2.55 -3.55
N LEU A 42 -1.59 2.15 -3.54
CA LEU A 42 -0.80 1.91 -4.74
C LEU A 42 -1.37 0.77 -5.59
N SER A 43 -1.73 -0.35 -4.95
CA SER A 43 -2.25 -1.56 -5.64
C SER A 43 -3.60 -1.32 -6.31
N THR A 44 -4.42 -0.40 -5.79
CA THR A 44 -5.69 0.02 -6.40
C THR A 44 -5.53 0.98 -7.56
N GLY A 45 -4.32 1.49 -7.82
CA GLY A 45 -4.02 2.39 -8.94
C GLY A 45 -4.47 3.84 -8.71
N TYR A 46 -4.61 4.27 -7.46
CA TYR A 46 -4.94 5.66 -7.16
C TYR A 46 -3.76 6.60 -7.41
N LEU A 47 -4.04 7.91 -7.36
CA LEU A 47 -3.07 8.94 -7.66
C LEU A 47 -1.91 8.94 -6.66
N VAL A 48 -0.72 8.67 -7.15
CA VAL A 48 0.52 8.78 -6.39
C VAL A 48 1.23 10.07 -6.76
N LEU A 49 1.57 10.86 -5.75
CA LEU A 49 2.38 12.06 -5.89
C LEU A 49 3.86 11.68 -5.82
N GLU A 50 4.65 12.18 -6.75
CA GLU A 50 6.11 12.00 -6.79
C GLU A 50 6.82 12.94 -5.79
N SER A 51 6.39 12.90 -4.53
CA SER A 51 7.09 13.50 -3.41
C SER A 51 8.07 12.51 -2.79
N TYR A 52 8.86 12.93 -1.83
CA TYR A 52 9.65 12.03 -1.02
C TYR A 52 9.44 12.35 0.47
N PRO A 53 8.86 11.43 1.26
CA PRO A 53 8.26 10.14 0.87
C PRO A 53 7.12 10.30 -0.15
N ARG A 54 6.83 9.24 -0.93
CA ARG A 54 5.71 9.25 -1.86
C ARG A 54 4.39 9.32 -1.09
N GLN A 55 3.40 9.92 -1.71
CA GLN A 55 2.07 10.05 -1.12
C GLN A 55 1.02 9.53 -2.08
N CYS A 56 0.09 8.73 -1.60
CA CYS A 56 -1.05 8.25 -2.35
C CYS A 56 -2.33 8.90 -1.85
N LYS A 57 -3.17 9.36 -2.79
CA LYS A 57 -4.42 10.06 -2.46
C LYS A 57 -5.61 9.20 -2.81
N THR A 58 -6.44 8.89 -1.80
CA THR A 58 -7.66 8.12 -2.00
C THR A 58 -8.79 9.00 -2.56
N PRO A 59 -9.84 8.41 -3.18
CA PRO A 59 -11.00 9.17 -3.68
C PRO A 59 -11.73 9.96 -2.59
N GLU A 60 -11.68 9.50 -1.34
CA GLU A 60 -12.27 10.15 -0.17
C GLU A 60 -11.46 11.35 0.31
N GLY A 61 -10.27 11.59 -0.30
CA GLY A 61 -9.39 12.70 0.02
C GLY A 61 -8.35 12.40 1.11
N THR A 62 -8.28 11.16 1.60
CA THR A 62 -7.25 10.74 2.55
C THR A 62 -5.90 10.65 1.84
N THR A 63 -4.86 11.17 2.48
CA THR A 63 -3.48 11.06 1.99
C THR A 63 -2.73 10.03 2.84
N LEU A 64 -2.22 8.99 2.17
CA LEU A 64 -1.42 7.92 2.77
C LEU A 64 0.03 8.12 2.33
N THR A 65 0.95 8.14 3.29
CA THR A 65 2.38 8.38 3.04
C THR A 65 3.14 7.06 3.08
N GLU A 66 4.08 6.91 2.15
CA GLU A 66 4.99 5.76 2.12
C GLU A 66 5.83 5.70 3.40
N ASP A 67 5.91 4.50 3.99
CA ASP A 67 6.82 4.26 5.11
C ASP A 67 8.25 4.07 4.59
N ILE A 68 9.13 4.97 4.94
CA ILE A 68 10.55 4.94 4.61
C ILE A 68 11.44 4.76 5.86
N GLY A 69 10.85 4.33 6.97
CA GLY A 69 11.54 4.23 8.25
C GLY A 69 12.06 5.57 8.76
N ASN A 70 13.26 5.59 9.30
CA ASN A 70 13.88 6.79 9.86
C ASN A 70 14.86 7.50 8.91
N GLU A 71 14.78 7.26 7.60
CA GLU A 71 15.73 7.79 6.62
C GLU A 71 15.86 9.33 6.71
N LEU A 72 14.74 10.06 6.78
CA LEU A 72 14.77 11.52 6.87
C LEU A 72 15.38 12.02 8.19
N GLU A 73 15.14 11.31 9.29
CA GLU A 73 15.71 11.67 10.61
C GLU A 73 17.22 11.49 10.64
N LYS A 74 17.74 10.55 9.87
CA LYS A 74 19.19 10.23 9.82
C LYS A 74 19.90 10.80 8.60
N ALA A 75 19.19 11.53 7.73
CA ALA A 75 19.72 12.04 6.46
C ALA A 75 20.95 12.96 6.60
N ASP A 76 21.13 13.56 7.76
CA ASP A 76 22.31 14.38 8.08
C ASP A 76 23.53 13.54 8.52
N LEU A 77 23.33 12.29 8.89
CA LEU A 77 24.35 11.34 9.34
C LEU A 77 24.73 10.33 8.27
N ILE A 78 23.71 9.73 7.65
CA ILE A 78 23.87 8.69 6.63
C ILE A 78 22.73 8.77 5.60
N LYS A 79 23.08 8.55 4.33
CA LYS A 79 22.13 8.39 3.22
C LYS A 79 22.42 7.09 2.50
N VAL A 80 21.45 6.20 2.43
CA VAL A 80 21.56 4.95 1.68
C VAL A 80 20.95 5.17 0.30
N SER A 81 21.76 5.04 -0.75
CA SER A 81 21.31 5.18 -2.14
C SER A 81 20.89 3.86 -2.76
N ASN A 82 21.37 2.74 -2.23
CA ASN A 82 20.98 1.39 -2.58
C ASN A 82 21.19 0.43 -1.40
N PRO A 83 20.19 -0.39 -1.00
CA PRO A 83 18.81 -0.37 -1.51
C PRO A 83 18.03 0.87 -1.05
N ARG A 84 16.96 1.17 -1.76
CA ARG A 84 15.99 2.20 -1.33
C ARG A 84 14.90 1.57 -0.44
N PRO A 85 14.20 2.33 0.40
CA PRO A 85 13.06 1.84 1.14
C PRO A 85 12.05 1.14 0.22
N ASN A 86 11.45 0.05 0.69
CA ASN A 86 10.49 -0.78 -0.03
C ASN A 86 10.99 -1.42 -1.35
N GLN A 87 12.29 -1.35 -1.63
CA GLN A 87 12.89 -2.02 -2.76
C GLN A 87 12.97 -3.53 -2.52
N ILE A 88 12.51 -4.33 -3.49
CA ILE A 88 12.75 -5.78 -3.48
C ILE A 88 14.23 -6.01 -3.70
N ILE A 89 14.85 -6.79 -2.81
CA ILE A 89 16.28 -7.08 -2.84
C ILE A 89 16.53 -8.55 -3.13
N GLU A 90 17.64 -8.83 -3.80
CA GLU A 90 18.10 -10.17 -4.11
C GLU A 90 19.55 -10.36 -3.65
N SER A 91 19.98 -11.61 -3.51
CA SER A 91 21.36 -11.93 -3.18
C SER A 91 22.20 -12.17 -4.46
N PRO A 92 23.39 -11.60 -4.59
CA PRO A 92 24.10 -10.74 -3.61
C PRO A 92 23.57 -9.29 -3.59
N LEU A 93 23.39 -8.74 -2.39
CA LEU A 93 22.97 -7.35 -2.22
C LEU A 93 24.18 -6.43 -2.17
N PHE A 94 24.22 -5.42 -3.06
CA PHE A 94 25.19 -4.34 -3.05
C PHE A 94 24.61 -3.13 -2.32
N ILE A 95 25.25 -2.70 -1.25
CA ILE A 95 24.83 -1.54 -0.47
C ILE A 95 25.72 -0.35 -0.85
N LYS A 96 25.08 0.79 -1.14
CA LYS A 96 25.76 2.06 -1.45
C LYS A 96 25.13 3.19 -0.66
N GLY A 97 25.97 4.16 -0.26
CA GLY A 97 25.48 5.31 0.48
C GLY A 97 26.61 6.30 0.76
N GLU A 98 26.26 7.33 1.52
CA GLU A 98 27.16 8.36 2.00
C GLU A 98 26.97 8.46 3.52
N ALA A 99 28.06 8.55 4.27
CA ALA A 99 28.01 8.76 5.72
C ALA A 99 29.01 9.83 6.13
N ARG A 100 28.74 10.50 7.25
CA ARG A 100 29.70 11.47 7.79
C ARG A 100 31.02 10.79 8.19
N GLY A 101 32.14 11.48 7.96
CA GLY A 101 33.48 10.96 8.19
C GLY A 101 33.76 10.45 9.61
N ASN A 102 33.04 10.96 10.63
CA ASN A 102 33.14 10.45 12.00
C ASN A 102 32.58 9.04 12.21
N TRP A 103 31.80 8.48 11.24
CA TRP A 103 31.35 7.10 11.24
C TRP A 103 32.43 6.14 10.71
N TYR A 104 33.37 6.67 9.93
CA TYR A 104 34.49 5.93 9.36
C TYR A 104 35.73 6.06 10.24
N PHE A 105 35.63 5.57 11.47
CA PHE A 105 36.83 5.40 12.25
C PHE A 105 37.66 4.28 11.62
N GLU A 106 38.90 4.57 11.21
CA GLU A 106 39.76 3.66 10.44
C GLU A 106 39.23 3.29 9.04
N ALA A 107 38.40 4.14 8.43
CA ALA A 107 37.85 4.01 7.08
C ALA A 107 36.81 2.88 6.88
N ASP A 108 36.26 2.31 7.94
CA ASP A 108 35.24 1.27 7.86
C ASP A 108 34.21 1.33 9.02
N PHE A 109 33.04 0.67 8.81
CA PHE A 109 32.06 0.41 9.86
C PHE A 109 31.18 -0.82 9.51
N PRO A 110 30.63 -1.54 10.52
CA PRO A 110 29.83 -2.72 10.29
C PRO A 110 28.43 -2.38 9.78
N VAL A 111 27.94 -3.14 8.79
CA VAL A 111 26.57 -3.09 8.26
C VAL A 111 25.91 -4.43 8.51
N LYS A 112 24.73 -4.41 9.09
CA LYS A 112 23.91 -5.59 9.42
C LYS A 112 22.54 -5.49 8.78
N ILE A 113 22.01 -6.62 8.30
CA ILE A 113 20.65 -6.76 7.80
C ILE A 113 19.92 -7.73 8.71
N PHE A 114 18.72 -7.36 9.12
CA PHE A 114 17.84 -8.15 9.94
C PHE A 114 16.50 -8.35 9.24
N ASP A 115 15.79 -9.44 9.57
CA ASP A 115 14.38 -9.60 9.23
C ASP A 115 13.45 -8.90 10.23
N ASP A 116 12.13 -8.97 9.98
CA ASP A 116 11.11 -8.35 10.83
C ASP A 116 11.09 -8.91 12.26
N ASN A 117 11.63 -10.12 12.48
CA ASN A 117 11.71 -10.76 13.78
C ASN A 117 13.03 -10.44 14.52
N GLY A 118 13.91 -9.67 13.86
CA GLY A 118 15.22 -9.31 14.39
C GLY A 118 16.30 -10.37 14.20
N PHE A 119 16.09 -11.38 13.34
CA PHE A 119 17.14 -12.35 12.99
C PHE A 119 18.13 -11.74 12.01
N LEU A 120 19.41 -11.93 12.29
CA LEU A 120 20.49 -11.45 11.44
C LEU A 120 20.53 -12.24 10.12
N LEU A 121 20.24 -11.59 9.01
CA LEU A 121 20.32 -12.16 7.66
C LEU A 121 21.68 -11.98 7.01
N GLY A 122 22.40 -10.94 7.36
CA GLY A 122 23.72 -10.67 6.80
C GLY A 122 24.53 -9.66 7.59
N LEU A 123 25.83 -9.79 7.50
CA LEU A 123 26.81 -8.87 8.10
C LEU A 123 27.94 -8.63 7.11
N THR A 124 28.30 -7.39 6.93
CA THR A 124 29.46 -6.95 6.14
C THR A 124 30.07 -5.71 6.74
N THR A 125 31.18 -5.25 6.17
CA THR A 125 31.83 -4.01 6.55
C THR A 125 31.73 -3.04 5.36
N ALA A 126 31.18 -1.86 5.59
CA ALA A 126 31.22 -0.76 4.61
C ALA A 126 32.60 -0.14 4.61
N GLN A 127 33.13 0.14 3.42
CA GLN A 127 34.43 0.76 3.21
C GLN A 127 34.26 2.11 2.51
N ALA A 128 35.01 3.12 2.96
CA ALA A 128 35.07 4.38 2.25
C ALA A 128 35.75 4.17 0.89
N LEU A 129 35.16 4.74 -0.17
CA LEU A 129 35.83 4.84 -1.46
C LEU A 129 36.83 6.01 -1.38
N ALA A 130 38.08 5.77 -1.77
CA ALA A 130 39.14 6.79 -1.84
C ALA A 130 38.92 7.74 -3.02
#